data_b27ffc9c12e0aa7b29e456e85dc5b361
#
_entry.id   b27ffc9c12e0aa7b29e456e85dc5b361
#
_cell.length_a   1.000
_cell.length_b   1.000
_cell.length_c   1.000
_cell.angle_alpha   90.00
_cell.angle_beta   90.00
_cell.angle_gamma   90.00
#
_symmetry.space_group_name_H-M   'P 1'
#
loop_
_entity.id
_entity.type
_entity.pdbx_description
1 polymer ?
#
loop_
_entity_poly.entity_id
_entity_poly.type
_entity_poly.pdbx_seq_one_letter_code
_entity_poly.pdbx_strand_id
1 'polypeptide(L)'
;MKHEHNKPLHRYGMVIDLDKCTGCGTCVVACASENNVSVRPDESDKKRFISWMQLYMITNGKEYPYTEVCYIPRPCMHCEEDGHGNPHPPCVSVCVATATRVDINTGIVSQIPTRCIGCRYCQAACPYHARYFNWWDAYFPKGKGLERYLSPEVSVRMRGVVEKCTFCHHRYMRAKRKAEAEGRRELKEEEYITACTEACPAGAITFGDLNNPKHKVSQLIKSDRAFRLLERLNTKPKVYYLSSKEWVRRMADNYLPEELKPVKPLALRR
;
A
#
# COMPACT_ATOMS: atom_id res chain seq x y z
N MET A 1 0.15 -22.61 -26.45
CA MET A 1 -0.93 -21.61 -26.52
C MET A 1 -0.54 -20.47 -25.60
N LYS A 2 -0.22 -19.28 -26.15
CA LYS A 2 0.02 -18.08 -25.36
C LYS A 2 -1.33 -17.64 -24.80
N HIS A 3 -1.56 -17.80 -23.49
CA HIS A 3 -2.70 -17.20 -22.85
C HIS A 3 -2.53 -15.69 -22.95
N GLU A 4 -3.28 -15.04 -23.84
CA GLU A 4 -3.48 -13.61 -23.78
C GLU A 4 -4.17 -13.30 -22.45
N HIS A 5 -3.37 -12.93 -21.45
CA HIS A 5 -3.90 -12.44 -20.19
C HIS A 5 -4.59 -11.11 -20.48
N ASN A 6 -5.91 -11.13 -20.50
CA ASN A 6 -6.71 -9.92 -20.63
C ASN A 6 -6.22 -8.89 -19.61
N LYS A 7 -5.70 -7.76 -20.11
CA LYS A 7 -5.33 -6.64 -19.24
C LYS A 7 -6.58 -6.20 -18.48
N PRO A 8 -6.47 -5.88 -17.19
CA PRO A 8 -7.62 -5.41 -16.41
C PRO A 8 -8.22 -4.16 -17.06
N LEU A 9 -9.56 -4.06 -17.00
CA LEU A 9 -10.31 -2.93 -17.55
C LEU A 9 -9.85 -1.63 -16.89
N HIS A 10 -9.66 -1.65 -15.59
CA HIS A 10 -9.11 -0.55 -14.80
C HIS A 10 -7.77 -0.96 -14.20
N ARG A 11 -6.89 0.00 -14.01
CA ARG A 11 -5.59 -0.19 -13.41
C ARG A 11 -5.42 0.80 -12.26
N TYR A 12 -6.13 0.54 -11.16
CA TYR A 12 -6.05 1.44 -10.02
C TYR A 12 -4.67 1.47 -9.38
N GLY A 13 -4.18 2.68 -9.17
CA GLY A 13 -2.87 2.94 -8.58
C GLY A 13 -2.84 4.22 -7.77
N MET A 14 -1.68 4.50 -7.20
CA MET A 14 -1.48 5.61 -6.28
C MET A 14 -0.20 6.36 -6.63
N VAL A 15 -0.22 7.68 -6.47
CA VAL A 15 0.97 8.53 -6.52
C VAL A 15 1.10 9.25 -5.18
N ILE A 16 2.28 9.19 -4.58
CA ILE A 16 2.60 9.84 -3.31
C ILE A 16 3.69 10.88 -3.55
N ASP A 17 3.34 12.15 -3.41
CA ASP A 17 4.27 13.27 -3.55
C ASP A 17 5.02 13.47 -2.21
N LEU A 18 6.29 13.01 -2.19
CA LEU A 18 7.11 13.06 -0.99
C LEU A 18 7.57 14.49 -0.65
N ASP A 19 7.57 15.38 -1.63
CA ASP A 19 7.92 16.79 -1.40
C ASP A 19 6.80 17.53 -0.65
N LYS A 20 5.56 17.01 -0.71
CA LYS A 20 4.40 17.51 0.03
C LYS A 20 4.18 16.80 1.37
N CYS A 21 4.72 15.59 1.53
CA CYS A 21 4.47 14.79 2.71
C CYS A 21 5.13 15.36 3.96
N THR A 22 4.34 15.73 4.95
CA THR A 22 4.81 16.30 6.23
C THR A 22 5.10 15.26 7.30
N GLY A 23 4.84 13.98 7.03
CA GLY A 23 5.04 12.91 8.03
C GLY A 23 4.00 12.86 9.15
N CYS A 24 2.85 13.52 9.00
CA CYS A 24 1.84 13.68 10.06
C CYS A 24 1.18 12.37 10.55
N GLY A 25 1.29 11.26 9.82
CA GLY A 25 0.72 9.96 10.19
C GLY A 25 -0.78 9.80 9.98
N THR A 26 -1.52 10.83 9.55
CA THR A 26 -2.99 10.76 9.36
C THR A 26 -3.40 9.63 8.40
N CYS A 27 -2.63 9.38 7.33
CA CYS A 27 -2.88 8.28 6.40
C CYS A 27 -2.79 6.89 7.07
N VAL A 28 -1.94 6.74 8.09
CA VAL A 28 -1.79 5.49 8.86
C VAL A 28 -3.03 5.24 9.70
N VAL A 29 -3.46 6.27 10.44
CA VAL A 29 -4.65 6.19 11.31
C VAL A 29 -5.91 5.98 10.47
N ALA A 30 -6.10 6.76 9.41
CA ALA A 30 -7.25 6.62 8.52
C ALA A 30 -7.32 5.23 7.89
N CYS A 31 -6.18 4.67 7.46
CA CYS A 31 -6.13 3.31 6.92
C CYS A 31 -6.53 2.26 7.97
N ALA A 32 -6.04 2.39 9.20
CA ALA A 32 -6.34 1.46 10.28
C ALA A 32 -7.82 1.50 10.68
N SER A 33 -8.39 2.70 10.85
CA SER A 33 -9.79 2.89 11.18
C SER A 33 -10.72 2.37 10.08
N GLU A 34 -10.50 2.78 8.84
CA GLU A 34 -11.34 2.39 7.69
C GLU A 34 -11.37 0.88 7.45
N ASN A 35 -10.25 0.21 7.68
CA ASN A 35 -10.09 -1.21 7.36
C ASN A 35 -10.13 -2.13 8.59
N ASN A 36 -10.61 -1.66 9.73
CA ASN A 36 -10.68 -2.43 10.97
C ASN A 36 -9.35 -3.17 11.29
N VAL A 37 -8.23 -2.46 11.14
CA VAL A 37 -6.93 -3.03 11.48
C VAL A 37 -6.80 -3.09 12.99
N SER A 38 -6.54 -4.28 13.52
CA SER A 38 -6.43 -4.51 14.96
C SER A 38 -5.29 -3.69 15.57
N VAL A 39 -5.55 -3.11 16.75
CA VAL A 39 -4.57 -2.36 17.54
C VAL A 39 -4.12 -3.23 18.71
N ARG A 40 -2.81 -3.37 18.89
CA ARG A 40 -2.25 -4.07 20.03
C ARG A 40 -1.49 -3.10 20.94
N PRO A 41 -1.76 -3.12 22.25
CA PRO A 41 -1.09 -2.27 23.21
C PRO A 41 0.26 -2.86 23.68
N ASP A 42 0.54 -4.13 23.41
CA ASP A 42 1.71 -4.82 23.89
C ASP A 42 2.94 -4.48 23.03
N GLU A 43 3.95 -3.90 23.66
CA GLU A 43 5.21 -3.57 23.04
C GLU A 43 6.07 -4.77 22.62
N SER A 44 5.86 -5.96 23.23
CA SER A 44 6.53 -7.19 22.82
C SER A 44 6.23 -7.56 21.37
N ASP A 45 5.12 -7.06 20.85
CA ASP A 45 4.65 -7.27 19.49
C ASP A 45 5.24 -6.32 18.44
N LYS A 46 6.19 -5.46 18.78
CA LYS A 46 6.78 -4.45 17.86
C LYS A 46 7.22 -5.01 16.51
N LYS A 47 7.68 -6.27 16.49
CA LYS A 47 8.08 -6.97 15.25
C LYS A 47 6.93 -7.68 14.54
N ARG A 48 5.74 -7.71 15.14
CA ARG A 48 4.56 -8.44 14.63
C ARG A 48 3.33 -7.55 14.50
N PHE A 49 3.53 -6.22 14.61
CA PHE A 49 2.46 -5.25 14.44
C PHE A 49 1.88 -5.31 13.02
N ILE A 50 0.63 -4.95 12.89
CA ILE A 50 -0.09 -4.89 11.62
C ILE A 50 -0.31 -3.42 11.28
N SER A 51 0.23 -2.99 10.15
CA SER A 51 0.00 -1.64 9.64
C SER A 51 -0.01 -1.66 8.11
N TRP A 52 -1.19 -1.52 7.52
CA TRP A 52 -1.33 -1.55 6.07
C TRP A 52 -0.73 -0.34 5.37
N MET A 53 -0.66 0.77 6.08
CA MET A 53 0.06 1.98 5.68
C MET A 53 1.17 2.23 6.69
N GLN A 54 2.41 2.04 6.30
CA GLN A 54 3.57 2.38 7.14
C GLN A 54 4.11 3.75 6.74
N LEU A 55 4.65 4.46 7.71
CA LEU A 55 5.32 5.74 7.50
C LEU A 55 6.78 5.63 7.93
N TYR A 56 7.68 5.83 6.99
CA TYR A 56 9.12 5.83 7.25
C TYR A 56 9.66 7.24 7.21
N MET A 57 10.58 7.53 8.10
CA MET A 57 11.43 8.71 8.06
C MET A 57 12.82 8.28 7.59
N ILE A 58 13.31 8.91 6.54
CA ILE A 58 14.65 8.70 6.00
C ILE A 58 15.40 10.04 5.98
N THR A 59 16.73 9.97 6.06
CA THR A 59 17.60 11.13 6.00
C THR A 59 18.65 10.93 4.92
N ASN A 60 19.24 12.03 4.46
CA ASN A 60 20.35 12.01 3.51
C ASN A 60 21.70 11.59 4.12
N GLY A 61 21.75 11.29 5.43
CA GLY A 61 22.94 10.84 6.16
C GLY A 61 23.95 11.95 6.47
N LYS A 62 23.68 13.19 6.09
CA LYS A 62 24.57 14.33 6.41
C LYS A 62 24.31 14.87 7.81
N GLU A 63 25.34 15.48 8.42
CA GLU A 63 25.22 16.16 9.70
C GLU A 63 24.58 17.55 9.57
N TYR A 64 24.07 18.06 10.70
CA TYR A 64 23.58 19.44 10.77
C TYR A 64 24.67 20.44 10.38
N PRO A 65 24.36 21.49 9.60
CA PRO A 65 23.04 21.92 9.13
C PRO A 65 22.57 21.30 7.79
N TYR A 66 23.31 20.37 7.22
CA TYR A 66 23.05 19.78 5.89
C TYR A 66 22.14 18.55 5.92
N THR A 67 21.57 18.21 7.09
CA THR A 67 20.63 17.10 7.24
C THR A 67 19.32 17.42 6.54
N GLU A 68 18.92 16.53 5.63
CA GLU A 68 17.61 16.57 5.02
C GLU A 68 16.79 15.35 5.47
N VAL A 69 15.50 15.56 5.64
CA VAL A 69 14.54 14.53 6.02
C VAL A 69 13.52 14.35 4.91
N CYS A 70 13.05 13.11 4.74
CA CYS A 70 11.95 12.76 3.86
C CYS A 70 11.07 11.71 4.54
N TYR A 71 9.75 11.83 4.37
CA TYR A 71 8.78 10.87 4.90
C TYR A 71 8.19 10.06 3.76
N ILE A 72 8.17 8.73 3.92
CA ILE A 72 7.69 7.80 2.89
C ILE A 72 6.51 7.02 3.44
N PRO A 73 5.26 7.41 3.12
CA PRO A 73 4.11 6.54 3.32
C PRO A 73 4.20 5.33 2.39
N ARG A 74 4.15 4.12 2.96
CA ARG A 74 4.33 2.89 2.20
C ARG A 74 3.16 1.91 2.43
N PRO A 75 2.17 1.88 1.52
CA PRO A 75 1.15 0.83 1.47
C PRO A 75 1.66 -0.42 0.76
N CYS A 76 0.79 -1.41 0.53
CA CYS A 76 1.07 -2.47 -0.44
C CYS A 76 1.24 -1.88 -1.85
N MET A 77 2.25 -2.33 -2.57
CA MET A 77 2.59 -1.80 -3.90
C MET A 77 1.64 -2.26 -5.01
N HIS A 78 0.77 -3.25 -4.75
CA HIS A 78 -0.14 -3.82 -5.75
C HIS A 78 0.56 -4.14 -7.07
N CYS A 79 1.67 -4.88 -6.99
CA CYS A 79 2.50 -5.26 -8.13
C CYS A 79 1.69 -5.93 -9.25
N GLU A 80 2.21 -5.91 -10.46
CA GLU A 80 1.58 -6.51 -11.65
C GLU A 80 2.32 -7.76 -12.12
N GLU A 81 3.63 -7.85 -11.88
CA GLU A 81 4.48 -8.97 -12.31
C GLU A 81 5.26 -9.56 -11.14
N ASP A 82 5.79 -10.77 -11.34
CA ASP A 82 6.59 -11.48 -10.33
C ASP A 82 8.10 -11.15 -10.36
N GLY A 83 8.52 -10.30 -11.27
CA GLY A 83 9.92 -9.95 -11.51
C GLY A 83 10.57 -10.76 -12.62
N HIS A 84 9.97 -11.86 -13.03
CA HIS A 84 10.44 -12.75 -14.13
C HIS A 84 9.64 -12.57 -15.43
N GLY A 85 8.72 -11.58 -15.46
CA GLY A 85 7.88 -11.28 -16.60
C GLY A 85 6.55 -12.03 -16.62
N ASN A 86 6.23 -12.83 -15.58
CA ASN A 86 4.90 -13.42 -15.47
C ASN A 86 3.89 -12.38 -14.96
N PRO A 87 2.66 -12.37 -15.48
CA PRO A 87 1.65 -11.35 -15.18
C PRO A 87 0.95 -11.55 -13.82
N HIS A 88 1.71 -11.97 -12.82
CA HIS A 88 1.21 -12.18 -11.46
C HIS A 88 2.19 -11.63 -10.43
N PRO A 89 1.72 -10.87 -9.42
CA PRO A 89 2.59 -10.45 -8.32
C PRO A 89 3.24 -11.63 -7.62
N PRO A 90 4.47 -11.50 -7.05
CA PRO A 90 5.15 -12.59 -6.34
C PRO A 90 4.28 -13.26 -5.28
N CYS A 91 3.49 -12.46 -4.57
CA CYS A 91 2.60 -12.95 -3.54
C CYS A 91 1.36 -13.71 -4.05
N VAL A 92 0.99 -13.54 -5.31
CA VAL A 92 -0.07 -14.31 -5.97
C VAL A 92 0.50 -15.63 -6.47
N SER A 93 1.67 -15.59 -7.10
CA SER A 93 2.35 -16.77 -7.65
C SER A 93 2.61 -17.87 -6.61
N VAL A 94 2.94 -17.47 -5.36
CA VAL A 94 3.23 -18.44 -4.28
C VAL A 94 2.01 -18.84 -3.45
N CYS A 95 0.80 -18.35 -3.75
CA CYS A 95 -0.37 -18.60 -2.94
C CYS A 95 -1.03 -19.94 -3.29
N VAL A 96 -0.67 -21.00 -2.58
CA VAL A 96 -1.19 -22.37 -2.80
C VAL A 96 -2.71 -22.49 -2.60
N ALA A 97 -3.30 -21.63 -1.78
CA ALA A 97 -4.75 -21.62 -1.49
C ALA A 97 -5.55 -20.63 -2.36
N THR A 98 -4.91 -20.00 -3.35
CA THR A 98 -5.52 -18.92 -4.16
C THR A 98 -6.26 -17.85 -3.35
N ALA A 99 -5.86 -17.66 -2.08
CA ALA A 99 -6.39 -16.65 -1.18
C ALA A 99 -5.93 -15.23 -1.58
N THR A 100 -4.77 -15.13 -2.24
CA THR A 100 -4.29 -13.90 -2.85
C THR A 100 -4.52 -13.97 -4.35
N ARG A 101 -5.17 -12.96 -4.91
CA ARG A 101 -5.46 -12.89 -6.35
C ARG A 101 -5.42 -11.45 -6.86
N VAL A 102 -5.27 -11.30 -8.17
CA VAL A 102 -5.50 -10.03 -8.86
C VAL A 102 -6.97 -10.00 -9.29
N ASP A 103 -7.66 -8.92 -9.01
CA ASP A 103 -9.00 -8.69 -9.55
C ASP A 103 -8.89 -8.29 -11.01
N ILE A 104 -9.54 -9.06 -11.90
CA ILE A 104 -9.43 -8.90 -13.35
C ILE A 104 -10.02 -7.57 -13.86
N ASN A 105 -10.97 -6.99 -13.14
CA ASN A 105 -11.60 -5.74 -13.56
C ASN A 105 -10.82 -4.50 -13.09
N THR A 106 -10.22 -4.57 -11.91
CA THR A 106 -9.63 -3.41 -11.23
C THR A 106 -8.09 -3.46 -11.16
N GLY A 107 -7.49 -4.61 -11.45
CA GLY A 107 -6.07 -4.84 -11.24
C GLY A 107 -5.64 -4.83 -9.77
N ILE A 108 -6.58 -4.74 -8.82
CA ILE A 108 -6.27 -4.70 -7.39
C ILE A 108 -5.85 -6.09 -6.91
N VAL A 109 -4.70 -6.15 -6.25
CA VAL A 109 -4.27 -7.39 -5.57
C VAL A 109 -5.05 -7.52 -4.28
N SER A 110 -5.94 -8.50 -4.20
CA SER A 110 -6.81 -8.75 -3.06
C SER A 110 -6.34 -9.93 -2.21
N GLN A 111 -6.78 -9.98 -0.97
CA GLN A 111 -6.61 -11.09 -0.05
C GLN A 111 -7.99 -11.54 0.44
N ILE A 112 -8.27 -12.83 0.33
CA ILE A 112 -9.52 -13.45 0.78
C ILE A 112 -9.22 -14.18 2.10
N PRO A 113 -9.60 -13.63 3.26
CA PRO A 113 -9.25 -14.21 4.56
C PRO A 113 -9.76 -15.63 4.75
N THR A 114 -10.98 -15.93 4.29
CA THR A 114 -11.63 -17.25 4.44
C THR A 114 -10.97 -18.36 3.63
N ARG A 115 -10.16 -18.02 2.62
CA ARG A 115 -9.35 -18.99 1.85
C ARG A 115 -7.93 -19.13 2.37
N CYS A 116 -7.50 -18.22 3.23
CA CYS A 116 -6.12 -18.17 3.70
C CYS A 116 -5.85 -19.28 4.71
N ILE A 117 -4.90 -20.16 4.41
CA ILE A 117 -4.47 -21.25 5.32
C ILE A 117 -3.29 -20.83 6.23
N GLY A 118 -2.87 -19.58 6.17
CA GLY A 118 -1.83 -19.05 7.07
C GLY A 118 -0.40 -19.51 6.80
N CYS A 119 -0.09 -20.09 5.64
CA CYS A 119 1.26 -20.60 5.30
C CYS A 119 2.35 -19.53 5.22
N ARG A 120 1.99 -18.26 5.11
CA ARG A 120 2.87 -17.07 5.07
C ARG A 120 3.84 -16.98 3.88
N TYR A 121 3.77 -17.87 2.90
CA TYR A 121 4.62 -17.78 1.70
C TYR A 121 4.51 -16.42 1.00
N CYS A 122 3.31 -15.86 0.92
CA CYS A 122 3.11 -14.52 0.35
C CYS A 122 3.78 -13.40 1.15
N GLN A 123 4.02 -13.60 2.46
CA GLN A 123 4.76 -12.66 3.30
C GLN A 123 6.26 -12.75 3.01
N ALA A 124 6.80 -13.97 2.87
CA ALA A 124 8.19 -14.21 2.50
C ALA A 124 8.51 -13.73 1.08
N ALA A 125 7.59 -13.96 0.12
CA ALA A 125 7.77 -13.57 -1.27
C ALA A 125 7.61 -12.07 -1.54
N CYS A 126 7.10 -11.29 -0.59
CA CYS A 126 6.87 -9.86 -0.79
C CYS A 126 8.15 -9.05 -0.55
N PRO A 127 8.79 -8.48 -1.60
CA PRO A 127 10.03 -7.71 -1.41
C PRO A 127 9.82 -6.40 -0.67
N TYR A 128 8.57 -5.95 -0.56
CA TYR A 128 8.18 -4.73 0.12
C TYR A 128 7.76 -4.95 1.57
N HIS A 129 7.71 -6.20 2.06
CA HIS A 129 7.22 -6.55 3.41
C HIS A 129 5.85 -5.93 3.76
N ALA A 130 4.97 -5.82 2.76
CA ALA A 130 3.66 -5.18 2.90
C ALA A 130 2.53 -6.20 3.12
N ARG A 131 2.85 -7.29 3.82
CA ARG A 131 1.93 -8.35 4.19
C ARG A 131 2.12 -8.70 5.66
N TYR A 132 1.01 -8.82 6.38
CA TYR A 132 0.98 -8.95 7.82
C TYR A 132 0.22 -10.20 8.21
N PHE A 133 0.75 -10.97 9.14
CA PHE A 133 0.11 -12.19 9.62
C PHE A 133 -0.55 -11.93 10.97
N ASN A 134 -1.78 -12.38 11.13
CA ASN A 134 -2.53 -12.29 12.38
C ASN A 134 -2.11 -13.41 13.32
N TRP A 135 -1.17 -13.12 14.20
CA TRP A 135 -0.66 -14.06 15.19
C TRP A 135 -1.65 -14.33 16.32
N TRP A 136 -2.55 -13.37 16.57
CA TRP A 136 -3.53 -13.36 17.64
C TRP A 136 -4.90 -12.99 17.10
N ASP A 137 -5.91 -13.19 17.94
CA ASP A 137 -7.23 -12.66 17.67
C ASP A 137 -7.20 -11.13 17.63
N ALA A 138 -8.06 -10.54 16.82
CA ALA A 138 -8.13 -9.10 16.70
C ALA A 138 -8.44 -8.47 18.05
N TYR A 139 -7.70 -7.44 18.39
CA TYR A 139 -7.85 -6.72 19.64
C TYR A 139 -8.26 -5.28 19.38
N PHE A 140 -9.37 -4.90 20.01
CA PHE A 140 -9.82 -3.53 20.14
C PHE A 140 -10.03 -3.27 21.63
N PRO A 141 -9.44 -2.20 22.22
CA PRO A 141 -9.51 -1.96 23.65
C PRO A 141 -10.95 -1.98 24.18
N LYS A 142 -11.28 -2.97 25.00
CA LYS A 142 -12.59 -3.11 25.63
C LYS A 142 -12.86 -1.94 26.59
N GLY A 143 -14.11 -1.53 26.72
CA GLY A 143 -14.52 -0.45 27.62
C GLY A 143 -14.23 0.97 27.10
N LYS A 144 -13.48 1.13 26.01
CA LYS A 144 -13.27 2.43 25.34
C LYS A 144 -14.25 2.68 24.19
N GLY A 145 -15.19 1.79 23.96
CA GLY A 145 -16.23 1.91 22.93
C GLY A 145 -15.72 1.87 21.49
N LEU A 146 -14.46 1.44 21.27
CA LEU A 146 -13.86 1.39 19.93
C LEU A 146 -14.57 0.39 19.01
N GLU A 147 -15.21 -0.65 19.56
CA GLU A 147 -16.02 -1.58 18.78
C GLU A 147 -17.18 -0.90 18.02
N ARG A 148 -17.64 0.24 18.54
CA ARG A 148 -18.72 1.04 17.90
C ARG A 148 -18.26 1.80 16.66
N TYR A 149 -16.95 2.00 16.52
CA TYR A 149 -16.34 2.71 15.39
C TYR A 149 -15.82 1.79 14.30
N LEU A 150 -16.02 0.48 14.46
CA LEU A 150 -15.63 -0.47 13.42
C LEU A 150 -16.46 -0.25 12.16
N SER A 151 -15.80 -0.24 11.01
CA SER A 151 -16.47 -0.14 9.72
C SER A 151 -17.34 -1.39 9.49
N PRO A 152 -18.64 -1.24 9.26
CA PRO A 152 -19.52 -2.39 9.00
C PRO A 152 -19.26 -3.06 7.65
N GLU A 153 -18.59 -2.37 6.73
CA GLU A 153 -18.29 -2.86 5.38
C GLU A 153 -17.05 -3.74 5.30
N VAL A 154 -16.25 -3.78 6.38
CA VAL A 154 -14.99 -4.52 6.42
C VAL A 154 -14.99 -5.49 7.60
N SER A 155 -14.88 -6.78 7.30
CA SER A 155 -14.77 -7.79 8.37
C SER A 155 -13.46 -7.64 9.14
N VAL A 156 -13.52 -7.83 10.44
CA VAL A 156 -12.33 -8.02 11.28
C VAL A 156 -11.65 -9.33 10.89
N ARG A 157 -10.32 -9.29 10.69
CA ARG A 157 -9.58 -10.50 10.29
C ARG A 157 -9.38 -11.42 11.50
N MET A 158 -9.53 -12.70 11.24
CA MET A 158 -9.32 -13.74 12.24
C MET A 158 -7.82 -14.03 12.45
N ARG A 159 -7.50 -14.66 13.57
CA ARG A 159 -6.18 -15.22 13.82
C ARG A 159 -5.81 -16.23 12.74
N GLY A 160 -4.54 -16.32 12.37
CA GLY A 160 -4.01 -17.32 11.45
C GLY A 160 -4.10 -16.94 9.97
N VAL A 161 -4.58 -15.74 9.63
CA VAL A 161 -4.63 -15.27 8.23
C VAL A 161 -3.64 -14.15 7.96
N VAL A 162 -3.27 -14.00 6.70
CA VAL A 162 -2.47 -12.85 6.23
C VAL A 162 -3.40 -11.75 5.76
N GLU A 163 -3.06 -10.50 6.06
CA GLU A 163 -3.76 -9.32 5.58
C GLU A 163 -2.81 -8.29 4.96
N LYS A 164 -3.35 -7.35 4.21
CA LYS A 164 -2.63 -6.27 3.55
C LYS A 164 -3.56 -5.17 3.07
N CYS A 165 -3.01 -4.04 2.66
CA CYS A 165 -3.77 -3.00 1.97
C CYS A 165 -4.52 -3.55 0.76
N THR A 166 -5.79 -3.20 0.61
CA THR A 166 -6.70 -3.60 -0.48
C THR A 166 -7.08 -2.43 -1.37
N PHE A 167 -6.42 -1.26 -1.24
CA PHE A 167 -6.87 0.00 -1.82
C PHE A 167 -8.31 0.34 -1.44
N CYS A 168 -8.74 -0.03 -0.21
CA CYS A 168 -10.11 0.15 0.28
C CYS A 168 -11.15 -0.41 -0.71
N HIS A 169 -10.99 -1.68 -1.13
CA HIS A 169 -11.83 -2.33 -2.15
C HIS A 169 -13.33 -2.28 -1.82
N HIS A 170 -13.72 -2.24 -0.54
CA HIS A 170 -15.10 -2.06 -0.13
C HIS A 170 -15.67 -0.72 -0.61
N ARG A 171 -14.86 0.36 -0.61
CA ARG A 171 -15.27 1.67 -1.19
C ARG A 171 -15.50 1.57 -2.70
N TYR A 172 -14.67 0.82 -3.42
CA TYR A 172 -14.91 0.52 -4.83
C TYR A 172 -16.25 -0.19 -5.04
N MET A 173 -16.50 -1.23 -4.24
CA MET A 173 -17.77 -1.98 -4.34
C MET A 173 -19.00 -1.13 -4.04
N ARG A 174 -18.89 -0.22 -3.07
CA ARG A 174 -19.94 0.75 -2.76
C ARG A 174 -20.17 1.73 -3.92
N ALA A 175 -19.11 2.33 -4.45
CA ALA A 175 -19.19 3.25 -5.58
C ALA A 175 -19.77 2.57 -6.83
N LYS A 176 -19.32 1.34 -7.11
CA LYS A 176 -19.82 0.53 -8.23
C LYS A 176 -21.31 0.28 -8.12
N ARG A 177 -21.80 -0.18 -6.95
CA ARG A 177 -23.24 -0.41 -6.73
C ARG A 177 -24.06 0.86 -6.92
N LYS A 178 -23.55 2.01 -6.46
CA LYS A 178 -24.20 3.30 -6.66
C LYS A 178 -24.27 3.67 -8.13
N ALA A 179 -23.17 3.55 -8.87
CA ALA A 179 -23.14 3.83 -10.31
C ALA A 179 -24.08 2.90 -11.09
N GLU A 180 -24.11 1.60 -10.76
CA GLU A 180 -25.02 0.63 -11.36
C GLU A 180 -26.51 0.99 -11.09
N ALA A 181 -26.84 1.42 -9.88
CA ALA A 181 -28.19 1.89 -9.54
C ALA A 181 -28.59 3.16 -10.32
N GLU A 182 -27.61 3.98 -10.71
CA GLU A 182 -27.81 5.15 -11.58
C GLU A 182 -27.74 4.81 -13.08
N GLY A 183 -27.66 3.52 -13.45
CA GLY A 183 -27.57 3.06 -14.83
C GLY A 183 -26.20 3.31 -15.50
N ARG A 184 -25.17 3.65 -14.73
CA ARG A 184 -23.81 3.88 -15.23
C ARG A 184 -22.93 2.64 -15.06
N ARG A 185 -22.02 2.43 -15.99
CA ARG A 185 -21.00 1.36 -15.92
C ARG A 185 -19.64 1.83 -15.44
N GLU A 186 -19.33 3.10 -15.58
CA GLU A 186 -18.04 3.70 -15.25
C GLU A 186 -18.16 4.58 -14.00
N LEU A 187 -17.09 4.60 -13.22
CA LEU A 187 -16.94 5.46 -12.05
C LEU A 187 -16.23 6.76 -12.46
N LYS A 188 -16.67 7.87 -11.88
CA LYS A 188 -15.89 9.11 -11.93
C LYS A 188 -14.70 9.01 -10.98
N GLU A 189 -13.65 9.83 -11.20
CA GLU A 189 -12.42 9.80 -10.41
C GLU A 189 -12.69 9.98 -8.91
N GLU A 190 -13.59 10.91 -8.57
CA GLU A 190 -13.94 11.26 -7.20
C GLU A 190 -14.85 10.24 -6.48
N GLU A 191 -15.47 9.31 -7.21
CA GLU A 191 -16.40 8.33 -6.62
C GLU A 191 -15.69 7.16 -5.92
N TYR A 192 -14.43 6.91 -6.29
CA TYR A 192 -13.62 5.90 -5.64
C TYR A 192 -12.28 6.47 -5.18
N ILE A 193 -12.20 6.85 -3.92
CA ILE A 193 -11.01 7.39 -3.26
C ILE A 193 -10.68 6.55 -2.04
N THR A 194 -9.40 6.24 -1.83
CA THR A 194 -8.95 5.48 -0.65
C THR A 194 -8.97 6.37 0.60
N ALA A 195 -9.18 5.77 1.78
CA ALA A 195 -9.23 6.53 3.04
C ALA A 195 -7.94 7.32 3.31
N CYS A 196 -6.79 6.78 2.97
CA CYS A 196 -5.51 7.48 3.14
C CYS A 196 -5.35 8.67 2.19
N THR A 197 -5.95 8.62 1.00
CA THR A 197 -5.99 9.75 0.05
C THR A 197 -6.91 10.86 0.58
N GLU A 198 -8.12 10.49 0.98
CA GLU A 198 -9.12 11.41 1.50
C GLU A 198 -8.65 12.14 2.76
N ALA A 199 -7.99 11.41 3.67
CA ALA A 199 -7.54 11.94 4.95
C ALA A 199 -6.21 12.72 4.87
N CYS A 200 -5.53 12.80 3.72
CA CYS A 200 -4.22 13.45 3.62
C CYS A 200 -4.35 14.98 3.59
N PRO A 201 -4.00 15.71 4.69
CA PRO A 201 -4.22 17.17 4.76
C PRO A 201 -3.30 17.93 3.80
N ALA A 202 -2.13 17.38 3.47
CA ALA A 202 -1.18 17.99 2.54
C ALA A 202 -1.50 17.70 1.07
N GLY A 203 -2.53 16.89 0.77
CA GLY A 203 -2.83 16.46 -0.60
C GLY A 203 -1.66 15.72 -1.27
N ALA A 204 -0.82 15.05 -0.46
CA ALA A 204 0.36 14.36 -0.94
C ALA A 204 0.02 13.02 -1.61
N ILE A 205 -1.14 12.43 -1.33
CA ILE A 205 -1.56 11.13 -1.86
C ILE A 205 -2.64 11.35 -2.92
N THR A 206 -2.41 10.87 -4.11
CA THR A 206 -3.38 10.87 -5.23
C THR A 206 -3.67 9.43 -5.62
N PHE A 207 -4.93 9.08 -5.80
CA PHE A 207 -5.39 7.75 -6.18
C PHE A 207 -6.30 7.83 -7.40
N GLY A 208 -6.27 6.81 -8.27
CA GLY A 208 -7.13 6.77 -9.45
C GLY A 208 -6.77 5.65 -10.42
N ASP A 209 -7.40 5.66 -11.58
CA ASP A 209 -7.15 4.68 -12.64
C ASP A 209 -5.99 5.15 -13.54
N LEU A 210 -4.90 4.39 -13.54
CA LEU A 210 -3.70 4.62 -14.37
C LEU A 210 -3.96 4.43 -15.87
N ASN A 211 -5.03 3.72 -16.25
CA ASN A 211 -5.40 3.56 -17.65
C ASN A 211 -6.20 4.75 -18.18
N ASN A 212 -6.80 5.54 -17.31
CA ASN A 212 -7.59 6.71 -17.73
C ASN A 212 -6.69 7.95 -17.82
N PRO A 213 -6.41 8.47 -19.03
CA PRO A 213 -5.52 9.62 -19.20
C PRO A 213 -6.07 10.93 -18.60
N LYS A 214 -7.36 10.99 -18.31
CA LYS A 214 -8.01 12.15 -17.68
C LYS A 214 -7.78 12.17 -16.15
N HIS A 215 -7.52 11.02 -15.54
CA HIS A 215 -7.28 10.94 -14.09
C HIS A 215 -5.95 11.59 -13.73
N LYS A 216 -5.94 12.34 -12.64
CA LYS A 216 -4.77 13.05 -12.13
C LYS A 216 -3.58 12.11 -11.90
N VAL A 217 -3.84 10.89 -11.43
CA VAL A 217 -2.80 9.88 -11.19
C VAL A 217 -2.03 9.53 -12.46
N SER A 218 -2.73 9.39 -13.61
CA SER A 218 -2.12 9.10 -14.92
C SER A 218 -1.25 10.23 -15.47
N GLN A 219 -1.55 11.45 -15.07
CA GLN A 219 -0.74 12.62 -15.46
C GLN A 219 0.51 12.72 -14.59
N LEU A 220 0.38 12.48 -13.29
CA LEU A 220 1.47 12.57 -12.31
C LEU A 220 2.59 11.55 -12.55
N ILE A 221 2.26 10.34 -13.00
CA ILE A 221 3.28 9.30 -13.28
C ILE A 221 4.18 9.64 -14.47
N LYS A 222 3.82 10.62 -15.30
CA LYS A 222 4.62 11.10 -16.42
C LYS A 222 5.64 12.17 -16.02
N SER A 223 5.62 12.61 -14.76
CA SER A 223 6.56 13.60 -14.25
C SER A 223 7.98 13.03 -14.16
N ASP A 224 8.98 13.84 -14.46
CA ASP A 224 10.41 13.50 -14.30
C ASP A 224 10.80 13.19 -12.84
N ARG A 225 9.95 13.61 -11.87
CA ARG A 225 10.11 13.30 -10.45
C ARG A 225 9.55 11.94 -10.07
N ALA A 226 8.85 11.25 -10.99
CA ALA A 226 8.18 9.99 -10.71
C ALA A 226 9.17 8.82 -10.68
N PHE A 227 9.04 7.95 -9.68
CA PHE A 227 9.81 6.72 -9.54
C PHE A 227 9.01 5.67 -8.78
N ARG A 228 9.49 4.44 -8.77
CA ARG A 228 8.91 3.33 -7.99
C ARG A 228 9.97 2.75 -7.06
N LEU A 229 9.53 2.22 -5.94
CA LEU A 229 10.45 1.52 -5.01
C LEU A 229 10.89 0.19 -5.61
N LEU A 230 12.18 -0.14 -5.46
CA LEU A 230 12.81 -1.39 -5.92
C LEU A 230 12.48 -1.71 -7.38
N GLU A 231 12.58 -0.72 -8.24
CA GLU A 231 12.22 -0.84 -9.66
C GLU A 231 13.03 -1.93 -10.37
N ARG A 232 14.29 -2.14 -9.97
CA ARG A 232 15.18 -3.20 -10.46
C ARG A 232 14.62 -4.62 -10.30
N LEU A 233 13.68 -4.85 -9.36
CA LEU A 233 13.04 -6.14 -9.19
C LEU A 233 11.96 -6.44 -10.23
N ASN A 234 11.65 -5.46 -11.08
CA ASN A 234 10.68 -5.56 -12.19
C ASN A 234 9.30 -6.12 -11.80
N THR A 235 8.88 -5.93 -10.55
CA THR A 235 7.56 -6.37 -10.07
C THR A 235 6.43 -5.43 -10.50
N LYS A 236 6.75 -4.35 -11.19
CA LYS A 236 5.84 -3.32 -11.71
C LYS A 236 4.83 -2.83 -10.67
N PRO A 237 5.29 -2.16 -9.59
CA PRO A 237 4.41 -1.56 -8.60
C PRO A 237 3.45 -0.55 -9.22
N LYS A 238 2.21 -0.49 -8.70
CA LYS A 238 1.22 0.55 -9.04
C LYS A 238 1.18 1.70 -8.04
N VAL A 239 2.09 1.72 -7.08
CA VAL A 239 2.34 2.87 -6.21
C VAL A 239 3.59 3.56 -6.70
N TYR A 240 3.44 4.81 -7.11
CA TYR A 240 4.50 5.68 -7.59
C TYR A 240 4.78 6.75 -6.53
N TYR A 241 5.99 7.24 -6.54
CA TYR A 241 6.44 8.32 -5.68
C TYR A 241 6.94 9.48 -6.52
N LEU A 242 6.75 10.70 -6.03
CA LEU A 242 7.35 11.90 -6.62
C LEU A 242 8.32 12.49 -5.61
N SER A 243 9.52 12.84 -6.04
CA SER A 243 10.46 13.64 -5.27
C SER A 243 11.37 14.46 -6.18
N SER A 244 11.58 15.71 -5.81
CA SER A 244 12.61 16.57 -6.39
C SER A 244 14.02 16.23 -5.87
N LYS A 245 14.10 15.53 -4.73
CA LYS A 245 15.36 15.16 -4.07
C LYS A 245 15.97 13.93 -4.72
N GLU A 246 17.10 14.11 -5.39
CA GLU A 246 17.79 13.01 -6.07
C GLU A 246 18.23 11.89 -5.13
N TRP A 247 18.70 12.24 -3.92
CA TRP A 247 19.12 11.25 -2.95
C TRP A 247 17.98 10.30 -2.53
N VAL A 248 16.74 10.79 -2.46
CA VAL A 248 15.55 9.96 -2.18
C VAL A 248 15.33 8.95 -3.30
N ARG A 249 15.43 9.35 -4.55
CA ARG A 249 15.26 8.48 -5.72
C ARG A 249 16.34 7.41 -5.79
N ARG A 250 17.60 7.76 -5.48
CA ARG A 250 18.70 6.80 -5.40
C ARG A 250 18.50 5.76 -4.31
N MET A 251 18.01 6.16 -3.13
CA MET A 251 17.71 5.23 -2.03
C MET A 251 16.54 4.28 -2.36
N ALA A 252 15.62 4.70 -3.20
CA ALA A 252 14.44 3.93 -3.56
C ALA A 252 14.73 2.58 -4.23
N ASP A 253 15.88 2.48 -4.90
CA ASP A 253 16.31 1.25 -5.58
C ASP A 253 17.41 0.49 -4.82
N ASN A 254 17.70 0.86 -3.59
CA ASN A 254 18.82 0.35 -2.78
C ASN A 254 20.18 0.52 -3.48
N TYR A 255 20.28 1.39 -4.46
CA TYR A 255 21.54 1.74 -5.08
C TYR A 255 22.19 2.87 -4.27
N LEU A 256 22.90 2.49 -3.22
CA LEU A 256 23.78 3.40 -2.49
C LEU A 256 25.19 3.23 -3.07
N PRO A 257 25.78 4.26 -3.71
CA PRO A 257 27.21 4.33 -3.88
C PRO A 257 27.89 4.10 -2.52
N GLU A 258 29.06 3.48 -2.51
CA GLU A 258 29.75 3.20 -1.24
C GLU A 258 29.93 4.42 -0.33
N GLU A 259 30.01 5.59 -0.93
CA GLU A 259 30.11 6.89 -0.27
C GLU A 259 28.84 7.35 0.48
N LEU A 260 27.69 6.71 0.21
CA LEU A 260 26.41 7.03 0.82
C LEU A 260 25.87 5.87 1.67
N LYS A 261 26.73 4.98 2.18
CA LYS A 261 26.31 3.96 3.16
C LYS A 261 25.63 4.67 4.33
N PRO A 262 24.41 4.26 4.70
CA PRO A 262 23.72 4.92 5.80
C PRO A 262 24.57 4.82 7.05
N VAL A 263 24.84 5.95 7.67
CA VAL A 263 25.22 6.01 9.07
C VAL A 263 24.23 5.14 9.82
N LYS A 264 24.73 4.22 10.65
CA LYS A 264 23.92 3.28 11.45
C LYS A 264 22.68 3.98 11.96
N PRO A 265 21.48 3.38 11.86
CA PRO A 265 20.28 4.02 12.36
C PRO A 265 20.52 4.48 13.77
N LEU A 266 20.28 5.77 14.03
CA LEU A 266 20.31 6.33 15.37
C LEU A 266 19.44 5.40 16.22
N ALA A 267 20.09 4.65 17.12
CA ALA A 267 19.37 3.89 18.12
C ALA A 267 18.54 4.92 18.88
N LEU A 268 17.23 4.87 18.70
CA LEU A 268 16.32 5.59 19.57
C LEU A 268 16.69 5.14 20.99
N ARG A 269 17.46 5.99 21.69
CA ARG A 269 17.69 5.78 23.13
C ARG A 269 16.30 5.75 23.75
N ARG A 270 16.08 4.64 24.46
CA ARG A 270 14.87 4.35 25.23
C ARG A 270 14.60 5.44 26.26
#